data_69ad1cd887bd7f58ce4b32b665d08d02
#
_entry.id   69ad1cd887bd7f58ce4b32b665d08d02
#
_cell.length_a   1.000
_cell.length_b   1.000
_cell.length_c   1.000
_cell.angle_alpha   90.00
_cell.angle_beta   90.00
_cell.angle_gamma   90.00
#
_symmetry.space_group_name_H-M   'P 1'
#
loop_
_entity.id
_entity.type
_entity.pdbx_description
1 polymer ?
#
loop_
_entity_poly.entity_id
_entity_poly.type
_entity_poly.pdbx_seq_one_letter_code
_entity_poly.pdbx_strand_id
1 'polypeptide(L)'
;MRNRKKLPIGIDSFEKIIRHNFYYVDKTEMITELLHNWGEVNLFTRPRRFGKSLNMNMLQSFLEIGCDKSLFNGLKVSREKELCEEYMGKFPVISLTLKNVEGLNFESARKSLKNTLGMEAWRLSALAESSRLTEEEKNSYKALTVVDDHGDFKMSDATMEKALLILTVFLEKHYGKKAVLLIDEYDVPLDKAFQYGYYDEMVSLIRNMFGNVLKTNSSLFFAVLTGCLRIAKESIFTGLNNFNVFSITSVQFDEFFGFTDDEVAEMLKYFGLSDYHETIREWYDGYQFGKKAVYCPWDVISYCRNLCADPDAIPEDFWSNTSSNSIVSRFIDKANKQTRDEIENLISGETVIKEIKQELTYNELDKSIENLWSILFTTGYLTQRERIDSRKLRLAIPNREIKELFELQIREWFQEKSSEDVKKLDKLCMAFPDGDAETIEDLFNDYLWNTISIRDTAVKGRKENFYHGVLLGLLSHMENWAVWSNIESGEGYCDILLEVPENRVGVVIEMKYAQEDRMEAACTEALKQIEQRQYAARLKSDGMKNIVNYGIACYRKHCKVKIGKENS
;
A
#
# COMPACT_ATOMS: atom_id res chain seq x y z
N MET A 1 26.30 21.17 13.25
CA MET A 1 25.11 20.74 12.49
C MET A 1 25.11 21.08 10.97
N ARG A 2 26.21 21.58 10.37
CA ARG A 2 26.19 22.08 8.96
C ARG A 2 26.41 21.06 7.83
N ASN A 3 26.51 19.75 8.13
CA ASN A 3 26.83 18.75 7.08
C ASN A 3 26.00 17.46 7.14
N ARG A 4 24.85 17.46 7.83
CA ARG A 4 23.98 16.26 7.88
C ARG A 4 23.10 16.21 6.63
N LYS A 5 23.08 15.06 5.94
CA LYS A 5 22.16 14.82 4.82
C LYS A 5 20.70 14.96 5.26
N LYS A 6 19.84 15.37 4.34
CA LYS A 6 18.40 15.48 4.57
C LYS A 6 17.72 14.17 4.17
N LEU A 7 16.57 13.85 4.78
CA LEU A 7 15.72 12.73 4.35
C LEU A 7 14.96 13.11 3.06
N PRO A 8 14.92 12.23 2.04
CA PRO A 8 14.34 12.52 0.71
C PRO A 8 12.82 12.30 0.66
N ILE A 9 12.05 13.06 1.45
CA ILE A 9 10.60 12.92 1.49
C ILE A 9 9.96 13.35 0.17
N GLY A 10 9.22 12.43 -0.48
CA GLY A 10 8.48 12.72 -1.73
C GLY A 10 9.39 13.03 -2.93
N ILE A 11 10.66 12.62 -2.89
CA ILE A 11 11.60 12.82 -4.00
C ILE A 11 11.81 11.49 -4.70
N ASP A 12 11.38 11.42 -5.96
CA ASP A 12 11.53 10.28 -6.86
C ASP A 12 12.62 10.48 -7.93
N SER A 13 13.27 11.65 -7.97
CA SER A 13 14.39 11.95 -8.84
C SER A 13 15.72 11.56 -8.18
N PHE A 14 16.39 10.56 -8.76
CA PHE A 14 17.72 10.10 -8.32
C PHE A 14 18.76 11.23 -8.41
N GLU A 15 18.79 11.95 -9.55
CA GLU A 15 19.70 13.08 -9.75
C GLU A 15 19.51 14.15 -8.65
N LYS A 16 18.25 14.49 -8.33
CA LYS A 16 17.94 15.47 -7.28
C LYS A 16 18.43 15.00 -5.90
N ILE A 17 18.25 13.71 -5.58
CA ILE A 17 18.71 13.12 -4.33
C ILE A 17 20.23 13.27 -4.21
N ILE A 18 20.98 12.89 -5.24
CA ILE A 18 22.44 12.91 -5.21
C ILE A 18 22.98 14.36 -5.22
N ARG A 19 22.52 15.22 -6.15
CA ARG A 19 23.03 16.60 -6.29
C ARG A 19 22.76 17.47 -5.07
N HIS A 20 21.62 17.28 -4.40
CA HIS A 20 21.27 18.07 -3.21
C HIS A 20 21.67 17.40 -1.89
N ASN A 21 22.50 16.34 -1.97
CA ASN A 21 23.06 15.65 -0.82
C ASN A 21 21.99 15.15 0.16
N PHE A 22 20.91 14.54 -0.35
CA PHE A 22 19.98 13.78 0.48
C PHE A 22 20.57 12.44 0.89
N TYR A 23 20.03 11.85 1.95
CA TYR A 23 20.40 10.50 2.35
C TYR A 23 19.82 9.52 1.31
N TYR A 24 20.69 8.73 0.72
CA TYR A 24 20.34 7.73 -0.28
C TYR A 24 20.74 6.34 0.23
N VAL A 25 19.78 5.42 0.30
CA VAL A 25 20.04 4.00 0.51
C VAL A 25 20.42 3.43 -0.84
N ASP A 26 21.67 2.99 -0.97
CA ASP A 26 22.25 2.64 -2.25
C ASP A 26 21.70 1.31 -2.81
N LYS A 27 20.84 1.43 -3.80
CA LYS A 27 20.24 0.32 -4.55
C LYS A 27 20.83 0.14 -5.95
N THR A 28 21.98 0.76 -6.23
CA THR A 28 22.56 0.74 -7.58
C THR A 28 23.03 -0.63 -8.04
N GLU A 29 23.19 -1.62 -7.16
CA GLU A 29 23.42 -3.02 -7.52
C GLU A 29 22.26 -3.61 -8.35
N MET A 30 21.06 -3.04 -8.29
CA MET A 30 19.95 -3.38 -9.18
C MET A 30 20.34 -3.22 -10.66
N ILE A 31 21.14 -2.22 -10.99
CA ILE A 31 21.66 -2.00 -12.35
C ILE A 31 22.52 -3.17 -12.77
N THR A 32 23.43 -3.60 -11.91
CA THR A 32 24.35 -4.72 -12.16
C THR A 32 23.57 -6.01 -12.37
N GLU A 33 22.63 -6.32 -11.45
CA GLU A 33 21.80 -7.53 -11.57
C GLU A 33 20.93 -7.51 -12.83
N LEU A 34 20.33 -6.36 -13.16
CA LEU A 34 19.53 -6.20 -14.38
C LEU A 34 20.38 -6.42 -15.63
N LEU A 35 21.55 -5.76 -15.75
CA LEU A 35 22.37 -5.84 -16.94
C LEU A 35 23.03 -7.21 -17.15
N HIS A 36 23.20 -8.00 -16.11
CA HIS A 36 23.65 -9.40 -16.23
C HIS A 36 22.51 -10.36 -16.63
N ASN A 37 21.25 -10.04 -16.32
CA ASN A 37 20.12 -10.97 -16.43
C ASN A 37 18.93 -10.43 -17.22
N TRP A 38 19.10 -9.36 -18.00
CA TRP A 38 17.98 -8.74 -18.71
C TRP A 38 17.35 -9.65 -19.76
N GLY A 39 16.02 -9.59 -19.88
CA GLY A 39 15.28 -10.07 -21.03
C GLY A 39 14.85 -8.91 -21.91
N GLU A 40 14.27 -9.18 -23.06
CA GLU A 40 13.77 -8.10 -23.94
C GLU A 40 12.76 -7.20 -23.22
N VAL A 41 11.91 -7.77 -22.36
CA VAL A 41 10.96 -7.02 -21.54
C VAL A 41 11.03 -7.50 -20.09
N ASN A 42 11.33 -6.58 -19.18
CA ASN A 42 11.49 -6.85 -17.75
C ASN A 42 10.40 -6.12 -16.97
N LEU A 43 9.50 -6.85 -16.35
CA LEU A 43 8.39 -6.30 -15.59
C LEU A 43 8.62 -6.50 -14.08
N PHE A 44 8.69 -5.41 -13.34
CA PHE A 44 8.76 -5.42 -11.87
C PHE A 44 7.40 -5.06 -11.28
N THR A 45 6.79 -6.00 -10.56
CA THR A 45 5.58 -5.73 -9.79
C THR A 45 5.88 -5.66 -8.31
N ARG A 46 5.63 -4.50 -7.71
CA ARG A 46 5.84 -4.22 -6.28
C ARG A 46 4.70 -3.35 -5.76
N PRO A 47 4.36 -3.44 -4.48
CA PRO A 47 3.37 -2.55 -3.88
C PRO A 47 3.75 -1.07 -4.07
N ARG A 48 2.79 -0.20 -3.82
CA ARG A 48 3.06 1.26 -3.85
C ARG A 48 4.09 1.62 -2.78
N ARG A 49 4.91 2.67 -3.04
CA ARG A 49 5.90 3.25 -2.10
C ARG A 49 7.17 2.42 -1.82
N PHE A 50 7.38 1.36 -2.58
CA PHE A 50 8.60 0.54 -2.50
C PHE A 50 9.72 1.00 -3.47
N GLY A 51 9.76 2.27 -3.85
CA GLY A 51 10.89 2.86 -4.59
C GLY A 51 10.90 2.58 -6.10
N LYS A 52 9.79 2.13 -6.72
CA LYS A 52 9.71 1.84 -8.16
C LYS A 52 10.18 3.02 -9.02
N SER A 53 9.56 4.18 -8.86
CA SER A 53 9.85 5.39 -9.65
C SER A 53 11.29 5.88 -9.47
N LEU A 54 11.82 5.82 -8.24
CA LEU A 54 13.21 6.18 -7.97
C LEU A 54 14.18 5.24 -8.69
N ASN A 55 13.95 3.94 -8.67
CA ASN A 55 14.77 2.96 -9.39
C ASN A 55 14.68 3.15 -10.91
N MET A 56 13.51 3.49 -11.47
CA MET A 56 13.36 3.82 -12.88
C MET A 56 14.16 5.08 -13.27
N ASN A 57 14.11 6.12 -12.44
CA ASN A 57 14.87 7.35 -12.66
C ASN A 57 16.39 7.10 -12.51
N MET A 58 16.80 6.23 -11.58
CA MET A 58 18.18 5.78 -11.45
C MET A 58 18.67 5.06 -12.72
N LEU A 59 17.88 4.12 -13.27
CA LEU A 59 18.19 3.43 -14.51
C LEU A 59 18.31 4.40 -15.69
N GLN A 60 17.39 5.36 -15.81
CA GLN A 60 17.49 6.42 -16.82
C GLN A 60 18.78 7.20 -16.66
N SER A 61 19.08 7.69 -15.47
CA SER A 61 20.29 8.47 -15.16
C SER A 61 21.57 7.70 -15.43
N PHE A 62 21.54 6.36 -15.40
CA PHE A 62 22.71 5.52 -15.69
C PHE A 62 22.89 5.27 -17.18
N LEU A 63 21.81 4.93 -17.90
CA LEU A 63 21.88 4.43 -19.27
C LEU A 63 21.90 5.53 -20.33
N GLU A 64 21.26 6.68 -20.06
CA GLU A 64 20.96 7.69 -21.06
C GLU A 64 22.24 8.38 -21.60
N ILE A 65 22.33 8.52 -22.92
CA ILE A 65 23.41 9.26 -23.60
C ILE A 65 23.44 10.69 -23.08
N GLY A 66 24.63 11.14 -22.67
CA GLY A 66 24.81 12.48 -22.09
C GLY A 66 24.58 12.53 -20.57
N CYS A 67 24.38 11.38 -19.91
CA CYS A 67 24.21 11.32 -18.45
C CYS A 67 25.42 11.90 -17.69
N ASP A 68 25.16 12.45 -16.52
CA ASP A 68 26.20 12.87 -15.58
C ASP A 68 26.72 11.66 -14.79
N LYS A 69 27.81 11.08 -15.27
CA LYS A 69 28.45 9.92 -14.64
C LYS A 69 28.88 10.17 -13.19
N SER A 70 29.08 11.44 -12.80
CA SER A 70 29.49 11.80 -11.44
C SER A 70 28.41 11.48 -10.39
N LEU A 71 27.14 11.34 -10.79
CA LEU A 71 26.03 10.95 -9.91
C LEU A 71 26.25 9.58 -9.27
N PHE A 72 27.04 8.72 -9.89
CA PHE A 72 27.30 7.35 -9.42
C PHE A 72 28.62 7.21 -8.65
N ASN A 73 29.39 8.30 -8.48
CA ASN A 73 30.65 8.25 -7.78
C ASN A 73 30.48 7.80 -6.32
N GLY A 74 31.21 6.74 -5.94
CA GLY A 74 31.16 6.17 -4.60
C GLY A 74 29.98 5.26 -4.31
N LEU A 75 29.04 5.12 -5.25
CA LEU A 75 27.95 4.15 -5.16
C LEU A 75 28.42 2.76 -5.59
N LYS A 76 27.68 1.72 -5.17
CA LYS A 76 28.07 0.31 -5.37
C LYS A 76 28.32 -0.03 -6.83
N VAL A 77 27.47 0.41 -7.76
CA VAL A 77 27.63 0.17 -9.20
C VAL A 77 28.94 0.74 -9.76
N SER A 78 29.51 1.79 -9.17
CA SER A 78 30.78 2.37 -9.65
C SER A 78 32.00 1.45 -9.46
N ARG A 79 31.83 0.37 -8.69
CA ARG A 79 32.86 -0.67 -8.49
C ARG A 79 32.95 -1.61 -9.70
N GLU A 80 31.85 -1.75 -10.47
CA GLU A 80 31.71 -2.57 -11.66
C GLU A 80 32.21 -1.80 -12.89
N LYS A 81 33.54 -1.64 -13.01
CA LYS A 81 34.17 -0.76 -14.00
C LYS A 81 33.85 -1.16 -15.44
N GLU A 82 33.96 -2.44 -15.76
CA GLU A 82 33.69 -2.97 -17.10
C GLU A 82 32.22 -2.71 -17.52
N LEU A 83 31.28 -2.98 -16.62
CA LEU A 83 29.85 -2.72 -16.81
C LEU A 83 29.60 -1.21 -17.01
N CYS A 84 30.24 -0.36 -16.20
CA CYS A 84 30.12 1.09 -16.36
C CYS A 84 30.69 1.59 -17.71
N GLU A 85 31.81 1.03 -18.15
CA GLU A 85 32.38 1.38 -19.45
C GLU A 85 31.49 0.95 -20.63
N GLU A 86 30.86 -0.21 -20.53
CA GLU A 86 30.01 -0.77 -21.57
C GLU A 86 28.62 -0.09 -21.64
N TYR A 87 27.99 0.22 -20.49
CA TYR A 87 26.59 0.61 -20.44
C TYR A 87 26.33 2.06 -20.03
N MET A 88 27.16 2.66 -19.16
CA MET A 88 26.87 3.97 -18.57
C MET A 88 26.94 5.10 -19.63
N GLY A 89 25.78 5.71 -19.89
CA GLY A 89 25.65 6.79 -20.86
C GLY A 89 25.76 6.36 -22.32
N LYS A 90 25.38 5.14 -22.64
CA LYS A 90 25.58 4.54 -23.97
C LYS A 90 24.31 4.36 -24.81
N PHE A 91 23.14 4.56 -24.24
CA PHE A 91 21.87 4.24 -24.90
C PHE A 91 20.96 5.45 -25.00
N PRO A 92 20.23 5.63 -26.11
CA PRO A 92 19.08 6.51 -26.12
C PRO A 92 17.99 5.88 -25.24
N VAL A 93 17.37 6.68 -24.38
CA VAL A 93 16.36 6.23 -23.41
C VAL A 93 15.05 6.94 -23.68
N ILE A 94 13.96 6.18 -23.78
CA ILE A 94 12.59 6.66 -23.72
C ILE A 94 12.11 6.38 -22.28
N SER A 95 11.67 7.41 -21.57
CA SER A 95 11.25 7.29 -20.17
C SER A 95 9.85 7.88 -19.99
N LEU A 96 8.88 7.03 -19.65
CA LEU A 96 7.49 7.42 -19.44
C LEU A 96 7.04 7.07 -18.03
N THR A 97 6.31 7.98 -17.40
CA THR A 97 5.49 7.65 -16.22
C THR A 97 4.02 7.77 -16.59
N LEU A 98 3.27 6.72 -16.37
CA LEU A 98 1.83 6.70 -16.61
C LEU A 98 1.01 7.03 -15.35
N LYS A 99 1.68 7.47 -14.29
CA LYS A 99 1.09 7.81 -12.97
C LYS A 99 -0.08 8.79 -13.07
N ASN A 100 0.00 9.75 -13.98
CA ASN A 100 -0.99 10.82 -14.15
C ASN A 100 -1.92 10.57 -15.35
N VAL A 101 -1.86 9.39 -15.97
CA VAL A 101 -2.75 9.06 -17.09
C VAL A 101 -4.08 8.58 -16.54
N GLU A 102 -4.92 9.52 -16.18
CA GLU A 102 -6.25 9.31 -15.61
C GLU A 102 -7.25 10.34 -16.12
N GLY A 103 -8.54 10.08 -15.89
CA GLY A 103 -9.64 10.98 -16.23
C GLY A 103 -10.98 10.37 -15.80
N LEU A 104 -12.00 11.20 -15.62
CA LEU A 104 -13.35 10.75 -15.27
C LEU A 104 -14.05 10.00 -16.42
N ASN A 105 -13.48 10.05 -17.62
CA ASN A 105 -13.95 9.35 -18.82
C ASN A 105 -12.77 9.05 -19.75
N PHE A 106 -13.01 8.20 -20.75
CA PHE A 106 -11.98 7.79 -21.71
C PHE A 106 -11.33 8.96 -22.44
N GLU A 107 -12.09 9.97 -22.87
CA GLU A 107 -11.56 11.12 -23.61
C GLU A 107 -10.54 11.93 -22.78
N SER A 108 -10.84 12.15 -21.49
CA SER A 108 -9.93 12.86 -20.59
C SER A 108 -8.65 12.06 -20.35
N ALA A 109 -8.77 10.76 -20.11
CA ALA A 109 -7.62 9.88 -19.90
C ALA A 109 -6.78 9.73 -21.18
N ARG A 110 -7.43 9.62 -22.34
CA ARG A 110 -6.76 9.60 -23.65
C ARG A 110 -5.98 10.88 -23.92
N LYS A 111 -6.56 12.04 -23.59
CA LYS A 111 -5.88 13.33 -23.67
C LYS A 111 -4.65 13.39 -22.77
N SER A 112 -4.75 12.88 -21.55
CA SER A 112 -3.62 12.79 -20.62
C SER A 112 -2.50 11.90 -21.17
N LEU A 113 -2.83 10.75 -21.79
CA LEU A 113 -1.86 9.87 -22.41
C LEU A 113 -1.17 10.55 -23.62
N LYS A 114 -1.92 11.27 -24.48
CA LYS A 114 -1.35 12.06 -25.58
C LYS A 114 -0.33 13.06 -25.07
N ASN A 115 -0.68 13.79 -24.02
CA ASN A 115 0.21 14.79 -23.42
C ASN A 115 1.47 14.14 -22.85
N THR A 116 1.36 12.98 -22.19
CA THR A 116 2.50 12.23 -21.67
C THR A 116 3.47 11.80 -22.80
N LEU A 117 2.95 11.25 -23.89
CA LEU A 117 3.74 10.83 -25.04
C LEU A 117 4.36 12.03 -25.77
N GLY A 118 3.60 13.11 -25.94
CA GLY A 118 4.07 14.32 -26.61
C GLY A 118 5.18 15.03 -25.83
N MET A 119 5.08 15.10 -24.51
CA MET A 119 6.14 15.66 -23.65
C MET A 119 7.43 14.84 -23.75
N GLU A 120 7.32 13.51 -23.79
CA GLU A 120 8.50 12.66 -23.99
C GLU A 120 9.09 12.84 -25.39
N ALA A 121 8.26 12.97 -26.42
CA ALA A 121 8.74 13.31 -27.74
C ALA A 121 9.47 14.67 -27.74
N TRP A 122 8.95 15.70 -27.06
CA TRP A 122 9.64 16.99 -26.93
C TRP A 122 10.98 16.88 -26.19
N ARG A 123 11.08 16.04 -25.16
CA ARG A 123 12.37 15.77 -24.50
C ARG A 123 13.41 15.24 -25.48
N LEU A 124 12.99 14.46 -26.46
CA LEU A 124 13.83 13.87 -27.50
C LEU A 124 13.98 14.80 -28.74
N SER A 125 13.92 16.11 -28.56
CA SER A 125 13.90 17.14 -29.62
C SER A 125 15.06 17.08 -30.62
N ALA A 126 16.19 16.48 -30.27
CA ALA A 126 17.31 16.24 -31.17
C ALA A 126 16.92 15.46 -32.45
N LEU A 127 15.81 14.71 -32.41
CA LEU A 127 15.28 13.98 -33.58
C LEU A 127 14.76 14.92 -34.66
N ALA A 128 14.23 16.10 -34.31
CA ALA A 128 13.71 17.09 -35.27
C ALA A 128 14.79 17.57 -36.26
N GLU A 129 16.00 17.75 -35.73
CA GLU A 129 17.15 18.26 -36.50
C GLU A 129 18.12 17.16 -36.98
N SER A 130 17.70 15.89 -36.85
CA SER A 130 18.57 14.77 -37.21
C SER A 130 18.88 14.73 -38.71
N SER A 131 20.15 14.74 -39.06
CA SER A 131 20.61 14.55 -40.45
C SER A 131 20.49 13.10 -40.94
N ARG A 132 20.18 12.16 -40.04
CA ARG A 132 20.05 10.73 -40.36
C ARG A 132 18.60 10.33 -40.63
N LEU A 133 17.63 11.22 -40.36
CA LEU A 133 16.22 11.02 -40.66
C LEU A 133 15.85 11.64 -42.00
N THR A 134 15.00 10.95 -42.76
CA THR A 134 14.40 11.51 -43.97
C THR A 134 13.36 12.58 -43.62
N GLU A 135 12.96 13.39 -44.62
CA GLU A 135 11.91 14.42 -44.38
C GLU A 135 10.56 13.78 -44.04
N GLU A 136 10.21 12.61 -44.56
CA GLU A 136 9.00 11.88 -44.19
C GLU A 136 9.06 11.40 -42.74
N GLU A 137 10.24 10.96 -42.28
CA GLU A 137 10.45 10.55 -40.90
C GLU A 137 10.37 11.73 -39.91
N LYS A 138 10.94 12.88 -40.29
CA LYS A 138 10.80 14.13 -39.52
C LYS A 138 9.35 14.59 -39.48
N ASN A 139 8.59 14.44 -40.57
CA ASN A 139 7.15 14.74 -40.56
C ASN A 139 6.38 13.77 -39.65
N SER A 140 6.75 12.48 -39.60
CA SER A 140 6.19 11.51 -38.68
C SER A 140 6.51 11.85 -37.22
N TYR A 141 7.74 12.30 -36.93
CA TYR A 141 8.10 12.80 -35.60
C TYR A 141 7.32 14.08 -35.26
N LYS A 142 7.16 15.00 -36.24
CA LYS A 142 6.37 16.21 -36.04
C LYS A 142 4.92 15.93 -35.67
N ALA A 143 4.34 14.84 -36.17
CA ALA A 143 2.99 14.42 -35.78
C ALA A 143 2.87 14.03 -34.28
N LEU A 144 3.98 13.72 -33.61
CA LEU A 144 4.03 13.47 -32.15
C LEU A 144 4.15 14.75 -31.33
N THR A 145 4.63 15.85 -31.92
CA THR A 145 5.05 17.04 -31.19
C THR A 145 4.18 18.29 -31.44
N VAL A 146 3.27 18.24 -32.43
CA VAL A 146 2.39 19.36 -32.76
C VAL A 146 1.30 19.51 -31.69
N VAL A 147 1.14 20.74 -31.20
CA VAL A 147 0.07 21.10 -30.25
C VAL A 147 -0.99 21.98 -30.91
N ASP A 148 -2.15 22.09 -30.31
CA ASP A 148 -3.20 23.04 -30.68
C ASP A 148 -3.01 24.40 -29.98
N ASP A 149 -3.96 25.31 -30.21
CA ASP A 149 -3.94 26.65 -29.66
C ASP A 149 -4.13 26.66 -28.12
N HIS A 150 -4.54 25.52 -27.54
CA HIS A 150 -4.69 25.33 -26.09
C HIS A 150 -3.47 24.63 -25.47
N GLY A 151 -2.47 24.24 -26.29
CA GLY A 151 -1.27 23.52 -25.86
C GLY A 151 -1.44 22.00 -25.75
N ASP A 152 -2.54 21.44 -26.23
CA ASP A 152 -2.79 20.00 -26.24
C ASP A 152 -2.20 19.34 -27.49
N PHE A 153 -1.58 18.18 -27.34
CA PHE A 153 -0.99 17.45 -28.48
C PHE A 153 -2.06 16.92 -29.45
N LYS A 154 -1.90 17.23 -30.74
CA LYS A 154 -2.84 16.88 -31.83
C LYS A 154 -2.74 15.43 -32.33
N MET A 155 -1.97 14.60 -31.68
CA MET A 155 -1.72 13.22 -32.05
C MET A 155 -3.02 12.43 -32.30
N SER A 156 -3.15 11.78 -33.47
CA SER A 156 -4.26 10.85 -33.73
C SER A 156 -4.08 9.57 -32.94
N ASP A 157 -5.14 8.78 -32.75
CA ASP A 157 -5.05 7.50 -32.04
C ASP A 157 -4.08 6.53 -32.75
N ALA A 158 -4.13 6.45 -34.07
CA ALA A 158 -3.21 5.65 -34.86
C ALA A 158 -1.75 6.10 -34.70
N THR A 159 -1.50 7.41 -34.53
CA THR A 159 -0.17 7.96 -34.25
C THR A 159 0.25 7.62 -32.81
N MET A 160 -0.66 7.76 -31.85
CA MET A 160 -0.42 7.47 -30.44
C MET A 160 -0.07 5.99 -30.22
N GLU A 161 -0.80 5.06 -30.83
CA GLU A 161 -0.51 3.63 -30.76
C GLU A 161 0.89 3.26 -31.28
N LYS A 162 1.42 4.03 -32.23
CA LYS A 162 2.75 3.82 -32.84
C LYS A 162 3.84 4.73 -32.25
N ALA A 163 3.51 5.65 -31.38
CA ALA A 163 4.44 6.69 -30.91
C ALA A 163 5.76 6.11 -30.38
N LEU A 164 5.68 5.13 -29.49
CA LEU A 164 6.86 4.51 -28.89
C LEU A 164 7.71 3.73 -29.92
N LEU A 165 7.06 3.03 -30.84
CA LEU A 165 7.76 2.35 -31.93
C LEU A 165 8.50 3.36 -32.83
N ILE A 166 7.83 4.45 -33.24
CA ILE A 166 8.41 5.51 -34.04
C ILE A 166 9.63 6.10 -33.33
N LEU A 167 9.51 6.41 -32.04
CA LEU A 167 10.61 6.97 -31.25
C LEU A 167 11.80 6.00 -31.16
N THR A 168 11.59 4.69 -30.93
CA THR A 168 12.67 3.71 -30.85
C THR A 168 13.44 3.62 -32.18
N VAL A 169 12.72 3.56 -33.32
CA VAL A 169 13.32 3.50 -34.67
C VAL A 169 14.12 4.76 -34.97
N PHE A 170 13.59 5.93 -34.68
CA PHE A 170 14.26 7.19 -34.96
C PHE A 170 15.46 7.44 -34.06
N LEU A 171 15.40 7.02 -32.81
CA LEU A 171 16.52 7.07 -31.87
C LEU A 171 17.67 6.16 -32.33
N GLU A 172 17.37 4.92 -32.77
CA GLU A 172 18.39 4.03 -33.32
C GLU A 172 19.04 4.63 -34.55
N LYS A 173 18.27 5.19 -35.49
CA LYS A 173 18.83 5.88 -36.66
C LYS A 173 19.71 7.07 -36.29
N HIS A 174 19.24 7.89 -35.34
CA HIS A 174 19.95 9.10 -34.91
C HIS A 174 21.25 8.79 -34.18
N TYR A 175 21.23 7.89 -33.21
CA TYR A 175 22.37 7.59 -32.35
C TYR A 175 23.21 6.38 -32.83
N GLY A 176 22.68 5.55 -33.72
CA GLY A 176 23.32 4.29 -34.13
C GLY A 176 23.32 3.23 -33.03
N LYS A 177 22.42 3.36 -32.05
CA LYS A 177 22.26 2.47 -30.90
C LYS A 177 20.77 2.22 -30.64
N LYS A 178 20.42 0.96 -30.37
CA LYS A 178 19.06 0.57 -29.99
C LYS A 178 18.63 1.31 -28.74
N ALA A 179 17.34 1.63 -28.67
CA ALA A 179 16.78 2.37 -27.56
C ALA A 179 16.47 1.47 -26.34
N VAL A 180 16.60 2.03 -25.14
CA VAL A 180 16.03 1.46 -23.91
C VAL A 180 14.69 2.14 -23.64
N LEU A 181 13.68 1.35 -23.28
CA LEU A 181 12.34 1.85 -22.95
C LEU A 181 12.05 1.61 -21.45
N LEU A 182 11.77 2.69 -20.74
CA LEU A 182 11.41 2.69 -19.32
C LEU A 182 9.97 3.18 -19.17
N ILE A 183 9.09 2.35 -18.58
CA ILE A 183 7.68 2.71 -18.34
C ILE A 183 7.35 2.49 -16.86
N ASP A 184 7.11 3.57 -16.15
CA ASP A 184 6.73 3.54 -14.75
C ASP A 184 5.21 3.59 -14.56
N GLU A 185 4.70 2.79 -13.59
CA GLU A 185 3.28 2.70 -13.24
C GLU A 185 2.35 2.39 -14.43
N TYR A 186 2.72 1.36 -15.21
CA TYR A 186 2.01 0.98 -16.45
C TYR A 186 0.53 0.60 -16.24
N ASP A 187 0.17 0.18 -15.03
CA ASP A 187 -1.15 -0.31 -14.64
C ASP A 187 -2.10 0.79 -14.17
N VAL A 188 -1.61 2.00 -13.85
CA VAL A 188 -2.45 3.11 -13.37
C VAL A 188 -3.56 3.52 -14.35
N PRO A 189 -3.32 3.67 -15.68
CA PRO A 189 -4.40 4.00 -16.61
C PRO A 189 -5.53 2.97 -16.61
N LEU A 190 -5.22 1.71 -16.35
CA LEU A 190 -6.17 0.61 -16.35
C LEU A 190 -6.94 0.53 -15.04
N ASP A 191 -6.26 0.76 -13.92
CA ASP A 191 -6.91 0.86 -12.61
C ASP A 191 -7.97 1.97 -12.62
N LYS A 192 -7.59 3.15 -13.10
CA LYS A 192 -8.51 4.29 -13.21
C LYS A 192 -9.64 4.06 -14.21
N ALA A 193 -9.33 3.46 -15.35
CA ALA A 193 -10.34 3.11 -16.35
C ALA A 193 -11.37 2.11 -15.82
N PHE A 194 -10.92 1.15 -14.98
CA PHE A 194 -11.82 0.23 -14.32
C PHE A 194 -12.71 0.94 -13.29
N GLN A 195 -12.14 1.82 -12.48
CA GLN A 195 -12.88 2.59 -11.47
C GLN A 195 -13.97 3.49 -12.10
N TYR A 196 -13.70 4.06 -13.27
CA TYR A 196 -14.60 5.01 -13.95
C TYR A 196 -15.37 4.41 -15.12
N GLY A 197 -15.28 3.09 -15.38
CA GLY A 197 -16.14 2.35 -16.30
C GLY A 197 -15.79 2.47 -17.79
N TYR A 198 -14.55 2.84 -18.15
CA TYR A 198 -14.05 2.88 -19.54
C TYR A 198 -12.87 1.93 -19.78
N TYR A 199 -12.87 0.79 -19.06
CA TYR A 199 -11.76 -0.16 -19.02
C TYR A 199 -11.42 -0.75 -20.40
N ASP A 200 -12.43 -1.17 -21.18
CA ASP A 200 -12.22 -1.87 -22.44
C ASP A 200 -11.56 -0.99 -23.51
N GLU A 201 -11.94 0.29 -23.57
CA GLU A 201 -11.34 1.28 -24.46
C GLU A 201 -9.89 1.54 -24.10
N MET A 202 -9.59 1.73 -22.82
CA MET A 202 -8.23 1.98 -22.36
C MET A 202 -7.32 0.76 -22.56
N VAL A 203 -7.82 -0.44 -22.27
CA VAL A 203 -7.10 -1.69 -22.52
C VAL A 203 -6.75 -1.83 -23.99
N SER A 204 -7.69 -1.56 -24.91
CA SER A 204 -7.45 -1.66 -26.35
C SER A 204 -6.33 -0.73 -26.78
N LEU A 205 -6.36 0.51 -26.31
CA LEU A 205 -5.37 1.54 -26.63
C LEU A 205 -3.96 1.19 -26.11
N ILE A 206 -3.85 0.85 -24.83
CA ILE A 206 -2.56 0.49 -24.21
C ILE A 206 -2.00 -0.80 -24.81
N ARG A 207 -2.86 -1.80 -25.09
CA ARG A 207 -2.47 -3.05 -25.77
C ARG A 207 -1.83 -2.78 -27.12
N ASN A 208 -2.47 -1.94 -27.95
CA ASN A 208 -1.97 -1.62 -29.28
C ASN A 208 -0.63 -0.89 -29.17
N MET A 209 -0.52 0.08 -28.28
CA MET A 209 0.71 0.84 -28.05
C MET A 209 1.87 -0.07 -27.61
N PHE A 210 1.65 -0.92 -26.60
CA PHE A 210 2.68 -1.82 -26.09
C PHE A 210 2.98 -2.96 -27.07
N GLY A 211 1.94 -3.49 -27.74
CA GLY A 211 2.11 -4.50 -28.77
C GLY A 211 3.02 -4.03 -29.91
N ASN A 212 2.87 -2.79 -30.35
CA ASN A 212 3.71 -2.22 -31.40
C ASN A 212 5.18 -2.07 -31.00
N VAL A 213 5.46 -1.65 -29.76
CA VAL A 213 6.85 -1.35 -29.35
C VAL A 213 7.57 -2.55 -28.73
N LEU A 214 6.86 -3.44 -28.01
CA LEU A 214 7.46 -4.54 -27.26
C LEU A 214 7.52 -5.86 -28.06
N LYS A 215 6.77 -5.96 -29.18
CA LYS A 215 6.74 -7.17 -29.99
C LYS A 215 7.54 -6.97 -31.28
N THR A 216 8.56 -7.82 -31.48
CA THR A 216 9.35 -7.85 -32.72
C THR A 216 9.96 -6.50 -33.13
N ASN A 217 10.34 -5.67 -32.18
CA ASN A 217 10.96 -4.37 -32.42
C ASN A 217 12.50 -4.49 -32.44
N SER A 218 13.08 -4.51 -33.62
CA SER A 218 14.54 -4.63 -33.78
C SER A 218 15.32 -3.43 -33.25
N SER A 219 14.67 -2.27 -33.09
CA SER A 219 15.28 -1.02 -32.61
C SER A 219 15.24 -0.91 -31.07
N LEU A 220 14.59 -1.86 -30.38
CA LEU A 220 14.56 -1.93 -28.92
C LEU A 220 15.75 -2.75 -28.41
N PHE A 221 16.51 -2.22 -27.45
CA PHE A 221 17.55 -2.96 -26.74
C PHE A 221 16.92 -3.85 -25.67
N PHE A 222 16.26 -3.25 -24.71
CA PHE A 222 15.33 -3.88 -23.78
C PHE A 222 14.33 -2.85 -23.22
N ALA A 223 13.27 -3.36 -22.60
CA ALA A 223 12.30 -2.55 -21.86
C ALA A 223 12.27 -2.93 -20.38
N VAL A 224 12.03 -1.93 -19.53
CA VAL A 224 11.71 -2.11 -18.10
C VAL A 224 10.37 -1.46 -17.82
N LEU A 225 9.45 -2.22 -17.25
CA LEU A 225 8.14 -1.75 -16.82
C LEU A 225 8.00 -1.93 -15.32
N THR A 226 7.31 -0.98 -14.66
CA THR A 226 6.95 -1.12 -13.25
C THR A 226 5.46 -0.90 -13.03
N GLY A 227 4.89 -1.63 -12.07
CA GLY A 227 3.49 -1.51 -11.67
C GLY A 227 3.22 -2.19 -10.32
N CYS A 228 1.97 -2.16 -9.88
CA CYS A 228 1.53 -2.88 -8.68
C CYS A 228 1.02 -4.28 -9.03
N LEU A 229 0.25 -4.40 -10.09
CA LEU A 229 -0.38 -5.65 -10.51
C LEU A 229 0.32 -6.21 -11.75
N ARG A 230 0.31 -7.53 -11.87
CA ARG A 230 0.63 -8.21 -13.11
C ARG A 230 -0.66 -8.40 -13.91
N ILE A 231 -0.93 -7.49 -14.83
CA ILE A 231 -2.06 -7.59 -15.73
C ILE A 231 -1.62 -8.39 -16.96
N ALA A 232 -1.66 -9.73 -16.89
CA ALA A 232 -0.95 -10.53 -17.85
C ALA A 232 -1.78 -11.07 -19.02
N LYS A 233 -2.81 -11.82 -18.79
CA LYS A 233 -3.20 -12.77 -19.86
C LYS A 233 -4.19 -12.29 -20.87
N GLU A 234 -5.07 -11.36 -20.57
CA GLU A 234 -6.19 -11.09 -21.48
C GLU A 234 -6.11 -9.74 -22.18
N SER A 235 -5.24 -8.84 -21.70
CA SER A 235 -5.42 -7.51 -22.20
C SER A 235 -4.20 -6.90 -22.87
N ILE A 236 -3.14 -6.62 -22.13
CA ILE A 236 -2.07 -5.75 -22.64
C ILE A 236 -0.92 -6.55 -23.24
N PHE A 237 -0.61 -7.69 -22.65
CA PHE A 237 0.57 -8.49 -22.98
C PHE A 237 0.23 -9.78 -23.75
N THR A 238 -0.98 -9.88 -24.30
CA THR A 238 -1.40 -11.04 -25.11
C THR A 238 -0.50 -11.22 -26.33
N GLY A 239 0.15 -12.38 -26.42
CA GLY A 239 1.03 -12.71 -27.54
C GLY A 239 2.46 -12.16 -27.41
N LEU A 240 2.85 -11.61 -26.26
CA LEU A 240 4.23 -11.30 -25.92
C LEU A 240 4.83 -12.50 -25.17
N ASN A 241 5.77 -13.20 -25.79
CA ASN A 241 6.41 -14.39 -25.22
C ASN A 241 7.78 -14.09 -24.58
N ASN A 242 8.21 -12.84 -24.64
CA ASN A 242 9.53 -12.34 -24.27
C ASN A 242 9.56 -11.58 -22.92
N PHE A 243 8.61 -11.86 -22.04
CA PHE A 243 8.47 -11.20 -20.74
C PHE A 243 9.20 -11.94 -19.62
N ASN A 244 10.10 -11.24 -18.94
CA ASN A 244 10.60 -11.62 -17.62
C ASN A 244 9.81 -10.87 -16.55
N VAL A 245 9.11 -11.59 -15.68
CA VAL A 245 8.31 -10.97 -14.61
C VAL A 245 8.94 -11.22 -13.25
N PHE A 246 9.26 -10.14 -12.58
CA PHE A 246 9.83 -10.12 -11.22
C PHE A 246 8.79 -9.60 -10.24
N SER A 247 7.99 -10.53 -9.71
CA SER A 247 6.94 -10.23 -8.73
C SER A 247 7.49 -10.21 -7.30
N ILE A 248 6.63 -9.89 -6.34
CA ILE A 248 6.96 -9.95 -4.90
C ILE A 248 7.35 -11.36 -4.42
N THR A 249 7.06 -12.43 -5.20
CA THR A 249 7.48 -13.79 -4.88
C THR A 249 8.80 -14.20 -5.52
N SER A 250 9.37 -13.37 -6.40
CA SER A 250 10.63 -13.64 -7.08
C SER A 250 11.82 -13.41 -6.16
N VAL A 251 12.80 -14.31 -6.20
CA VAL A 251 14.05 -14.19 -5.42
C VAL A 251 15.00 -13.18 -6.08
N GLN A 252 14.96 -13.10 -7.43
CA GLN A 252 15.70 -12.06 -8.14
C GLN A 252 15.11 -10.69 -7.82
N PHE A 253 15.95 -9.70 -7.60
CA PHE A 253 15.60 -8.32 -7.29
C PHE A 253 14.76 -8.16 -5.99
N ASP A 254 14.85 -9.09 -5.05
CA ASP A 254 14.01 -9.07 -3.84
C ASP A 254 14.44 -8.03 -2.80
N GLU A 255 15.67 -7.50 -2.86
CA GLU A 255 16.17 -6.50 -1.91
C GLU A 255 16.28 -5.07 -2.48
N PHE A 256 16.03 -4.87 -3.78
CA PHE A 256 16.18 -3.54 -4.39
C PHE A 256 14.94 -2.65 -4.27
N PHE A 257 13.82 -3.25 -3.92
CA PHE A 257 12.56 -2.55 -3.66
C PHE A 257 12.22 -2.69 -2.18
N GLY A 258 12.31 -1.60 -1.44
CA GLY A 258 12.20 -1.62 0.02
C GLY A 258 13.55 -1.41 0.70
N PHE A 259 13.56 -1.31 2.02
CA PHE A 259 14.78 -1.26 2.83
C PHE A 259 14.95 -2.56 3.59
N THR A 260 16.17 -3.09 3.64
CA THR A 260 16.52 -4.21 4.52
C THR A 260 16.73 -3.71 5.96
N ASP A 261 16.73 -4.62 6.93
CA ASP A 261 16.95 -4.28 8.33
C ASP A 261 18.32 -3.62 8.57
N ASP A 262 19.36 -4.12 7.91
CA ASP A 262 20.71 -3.52 7.97
C ASP A 262 20.73 -2.09 7.43
N GLU A 263 20.04 -1.83 6.33
CA GLU A 263 19.94 -0.48 5.73
C GLU A 263 19.16 0.49 6.63
N VAL A 264 18.12 0.01 7.29
CA VAL A 264 17.35 0.79 8.28
C VAL A 264 18.23 1.08 9.49
N ALA A 265 18.92 0.08 10.04
CA ALA A 265 19.82 0.25 11.18
C ALA A 265 20.95 1.26 10.86
N GLU A 266 21.54 1.20 9.66
CA GLU A 266 22.57 2.14 9.21
C GLU A 266 22.00 3.57 9.10
N MET A 267 20.81 3.73 8.53
CA MET A 267 20.12 5.01 8.42
C MET A 267 19.81 5.60 9.80
N LEU A 268 19.28 4.81 10.72
CA LEU A 268 18.95 5.23 12.08
C LEU A 268 20.22 5.66 12.83
N LYS A 269 21.29 4.89 12.70
CA LYS A 269 22.60 5.26 13.26
C LYS A 269 23.09 6.61 12.72
N TYR A 270 22.97 6.84 11.41
CA TYR A 270 23.37 8.10 10.78
C TYR A 270 22.58 9.29 11.33
N PHE A 271 21.28 9.11 11.57
CA PHE A 271 20.40 10.14 12.11
C PHE A 271 20.37 10.19 13.64
N GLY A 272 21.12 9.33 14.36
CA GLY A 272 21.12 9.28 15.82
C GLY A 272 19.77 8.84 16.40
N LEU A 273 19.09 7.95 15.70
CA LEU A 273 17.75 7.43 16.01
C LEU A 273 17.76 5.92 16.31
N SER A 274 18.92 5.37 16.70
CA SER A 274 19.07 3.92 16.90
C SER A 274 18.14 3.34 17.97
N ASP A 275 17.76 4.15 18.95
CA ASP A 275 16.86 3.73 20.05
C ASP A 275 15.43 3.44 19.56
N TYR A 276 15.05 3.93 18.38
CA TYR A 276 13.73 3.73 17.79
C TYR A 276 13.65 2.53 16.85
N HIS A 277 14.70 1.72 16.71
CA HIS A 277 14.78 0.61 15.77
C HIS A 277 13.65 -0.41 15.98
N GLU A 278 13.41 -0.83 17.23
CA GLU A 278 12.34 -1.79 17.53
C GLU A 278 10.94 -1.22 17.23
N THR A 279 10.70 0.06 17.52
CA THR A 279 9.45 0.74 17.19
C THR A 279 9.22 0.76 15.67
N ILE A 280 10.24 1.13 14.90
CA ILE A 280 10.18 1.16 13.43
C ILE A 280 9.97 -0.24 12.87
N ARG A 281 10.58 -1.25 13.48
CA ARG A 281 10.41 -2.66 13.11
C ARG A 281 8.99 -3.15 13.36
N GLU A 282 8.41 -2.88 14.52
CA GLU A 282 7.04 -3.26 14.84
C GLU A 282 6.02 -2.64 13.88
N TRP A 283 6.24 -1.36 13.52
CA TRP A 283 5.27 -0.59 12.76
C TRP A 283 5.39 -0.75 11.25
N TYR A 284 6.61 -0.88 10.69
CA TYR A 284 6.84 -0.69 9.25
C TYR A 284 7.61 -1.82 8.57
N ASP A 285 8.07 -2.84 9.32
CA ASP A 285 8.71 -4.04 8.77
C ASP A 285 7.67 -5.07 8.35
N GLY A 286 8.16 -6.25 7.99
CA GLY A 286 7.38 -7.47 7.86
C GLY A 286 6.92 -7.80 6.44
N TYR A 287 7.27 -7.02 5.44
CA TYR A 287 7.08 -7.43 4.05
C TYR A 287 8.12 -8.45 3.65
N GLN A 288 7.67 -9.54 3.03
CA GLN A 288 8.56 -10.58 2.52
C GLN A 288 8.53 -10.55 0.98
N PHE A 289 9.61 -10.10 0.36
CA PHE A 289 9.82 -10.21 -1.09
C PHE A 289 10.80 -11.36 -1.34
N GLY A 290 10.44 -12.31 -2.20
CA GLY A 290 11.26 -13.49 -2.41
C GLY A 290 11.73 -14.15 -1.10
N LYS A 291 13.01 -14.01 -0.80
CA LYS A 291 13.63 -14.51 0.45
C LYS A 291 14.04 -13.37 1.41
N LYS A 292 13.83 -12.12 1.05
CA LYS A 292 14.24 -10.95 1.84
C LYS A 292 13.07 -10.33 2.59
N ALA A 293 13.28 -10.05 3.86
CA ALA A 293 12.41 -9.17 4.63
C ALA A 293 12.77 -7.70 4.33
N VAL A 294 11.75 -6.88 4.11
CA VAL A 294 11.95 -5.48 3.77
C VAL A 294 10.90 -4.59 4.43
N TYR A 295 11.31 -3.36 4.73
CA TYR A 295 10.47 -2.27 5.21
C TYR A 295 9.92 -1.46 4.03
N CYS A 296 8.77 -0.81 4.22
CA CYS A 296 8.31 0.22 3.30
C CYS A 296 9.16 1.49 3.45
N PRO A 297 9.88 1.93 2.41
CA PRO A 297 10.79 3.09 2.51
C PRO A 297 10.11 4.39 2.90
N TRP A 298 8.90 4.61 2.39
CA TRP A 298 8.13 5.83 2.65
C TRP A 298 7.81 5.99 4.13
N ASP A 299 7.36 4.93 4.78
CA ASP A 299 6.91 4.94 6.16
C ASP A 299 8.11 5.16 7.10
N VAL A 300 9.19 4.41 6.87
CA VAL A 300 10.44 4.56 7.63
C VAL A 300 11.00 5.98 7.51
N ILE A 301 11.10 6.53 6.29
CA ILE A 301 11.63 7.88 6.06
C ILE A 301 10.72 8.93 6.69
N SER A 302 9.39 8.76 6.60
CA SER A 302 8.41 9.69 7.16
C SER A 302 8.48 9.74 8.68
N TYR A 303 8.53 8.58 9.33
CA TYR A 303 8.66 8.53 10.78
C TYR A 303 10.03 9.04 11.26
N CYS A 304 11.13 8.69 10.59
CA CYS A 304 12.44 9.25 10.89
C CYS A 304 12.47 10.79 10.79
N ARG A 305 11.73 11.36 9.83
CA ARG A 305 11.60 12.82 9.73
C ARG A 305 10.87 13.40 10.94
N ASN A 306 9.77 12.77 11.37
CA ASN A 306 9.03 13.22 12.54
C ASN A 306 9.92 13.14 13.79
N LEU A 307 10.62 12.04 14.01
CA LEU A 307 11.58 11.88 15.12
C LEU A 307 12.74 12.88 15.09
N CYS A 308 13.21 13.30 13.91
CA CYS A 308 14.21 14.34 13.80
C CYS A 308 13.69 15.73 14.23
N ALA A 309 12.39 15.95 14.14
CA ALA A 309 11.73 17.20 14.55
C ALA A 309 11.29 17.14 16.02
N ASP A 310 10.77 16.01 16.46
CA ASP A 310 10.27 15.76 17.81
C ASP A 310 10.67 14.33 18.25
N PRO A 311 11.57 14.19 19.22
CA PRO A 311 11.96 12.88 19.75
C PRO A 311 10.80 12.08 20.38
N ASP A 312 9.75 12.75 20.82
CA ASP A 312 8.57 12.10 21.40
C ASP A 312 7.48 11.79 20.37
N ALA A 313 7.79 11.95 19.06
CA ALA A 313 6.83 11.64 17.99
C ALA A 313 6.39 10.17 18.04
N ILE A 314 5.09 9.95 18.03
CA ILE A 314 4.50 8.61 17.95
C ILE A 314 4.47 8.13 16.50
N PRO A 315 4.55 6.82 16.26
CA PRO A 315 4.33 6.26 14.93
C PRO A 315 2.91 6.56 14.41
N GLU A 316 2.80 6.80 13.12
CA GLU A 316 1.54 7.12 12.44
C GLU A 316 1.35 6.20 11.23
N ASP A 317 0.12 6.08 10.77
CA ASP A 317 -0.20 5.46 9.50
C ASP A 317 0.14 6.44 8.35
N PHE A 318 1.26 6.17 7.68
CA PHE A 318 1.68 6.95 6.51
C PHE A 318 1.18 6.35 5.20
N TRP A 319 0.79 5.08 5.20
CA TRP A 319 0.46 4.33 3.99
C TRP A 319 -0.98 4.55 3.53
N SER A 320 -1.95 4.61 4.45
CA SER A 320 -3.38 4.77 4.16
C SER A 320 -3.72 6.13 3.56
N ASN A 321 -3.02 7.19 3.98
CA ASN A 321 -3.27 8.56 3.53
C ASN A 321 -3.05 8.79 2.02
N THR A 322 -2.63 7.80 1.25
CA THR A 322 -2.26 7.96 -0.16
C THR A 322 -2.74 6.86 -1.09
N SER A 323 -3.33 5.79 -0.57
CA SER A 323 -4.00 4.76 -1.36
C SER A 323 -5.50 4.79 -1.06
N SER A 324 -6.36 4.63 -2.08
CA SER A 324 -7.76 4.38 -1.78
C SER A 324 -7.85 3.02 -1.09
N ASN A 325 -8.22 3.00 0.19
CA ASN A 325 -8.47 1.78 0.96
C ASN A 325 -9.72 1.02 0.47
N SER A 326 -10.29 1.46 -0.65
CA SER A 326 -11.49 0.88 -1.27
C SER A 326 -11.39 -0.63 -1.51
N ILE A 327 -10.17 -1.16 -1.70
CA ILE A 327 -10.00 -2.59 -1.91
C ILE A 327 -10.21 -3.39 -0.62
N VAL A 328 -9.80 -2.88 0.53
CA VAL A 328 -10.02 -3.52 1.84
C VAL A 328 -11.50 -3.42 2.21
N SER A 329 -12.14 -2.27 2.03
CA SER A 329 -13.59 -2.09 2.22
C SER A 329 -14.37 -3.07 1.35
N ARG A 330 -14.08 -3.16 0.05
CA ARG A 330 -14.72 -4.11 -0.88
C ARG A 330 -14.48 -5.58 -0.49
N PHE A 331 -13.32 -5.89 0.05
CA PHE A 331 -13.01 -7.22 0.55
C PHE A 331 -13.85 -7.57 1.77
N ILE A 332 -13.99 -6.65 2.71
CA ILE A 332 -14.81 -6.80 3.91
C ILE A 332 -16.29 -6.93 3.56
N ASP A 333 -16.81 -6.11 2.63
CA ASP A 333 -18.18 -6.17 2.14
C ASP A 333 -18.55 -7.52 1.52
N LYS A 334 -17.63 -8.11 0.74
CA LYS A 334 -17.82 -9.40 0.09
C LYS A 334 -17.49 -10.59 0.98
N ALA A 335 -16.95 -10.35 2.17
CA ALA A 335 -16.52 -11.41 3.07
C ALA A 335 -17.70 -12.27 3.52
N ASN A 336 -17.67 -13.55 3.14
CA ASN A 336 -18.54 -14.56 3.70
C ASN A 336 -18.05 -14.93 5.11
N LYS A 337 -18.77 -15.81 5.77
CA LYS A 337 -18.49 -16.28 7.12
C LYS A 337 -17.03 -16.76 7.29
N GLN A 338 -16.55 -17.67 6.42
CA GLN A 338 -15.20 -18.20 6.47
C GLN A 338 -14.15 -17.11 6.27
N THR A 339 -14.41 -16.18 5.35
CA THR A 339 -13.47 -15.08 5.09
C THR A 339 -13.35 -14.12 6.28
N ARG A 340 -14.45 -13.88 6.99
CA ARG A 340 -14.42 -13.07 8.23
C ARG A 340 -13.59 -13.72 9.32
N ASP A 341 -13.76 -15.04 9.53
CA ASP A 341 -12.93 -15.82 10.45
C ASP A 341 -11.43 -15.70 10.10
N GLU A 342 -11.12 -15.75 8.81
CA GLU A 342 -9.76 -15.62 8.31
C GLU A 342 -9.18 -14.20 8.49
N ILE A 343 -10.01 -13.16 8.32
CA ILE A 343 -9.61 -11.77 8.62
C ILE A 343 -9.32 -11.62 10.11
N GLU A 344 -10.16 -12.16 10.98
CA GLU A 344 -9.96 -12.15 12.42
C GLU A 344 -8.65 -12.84 12.81
N ASN A 345 -8.36 -14.00 12.23
CA ASN A 345 -7.10 -14.70 12.44
C ASN A 345 -5.89 -13.83 12.03
N LEU A 346 -5.98 -13.13 10.90
CA LEU A 346 -4.92 -12.23 10.45
C LEU A 346 -4.71 -11.06 11.41
N ILE A 347 -5.78 -10.43 11.88
CA ILE A 347 -5.71 -9.32 12.85
C ILE A 347 -5.15 -9.79 14.19
N SER A 348 -5.45 -11.01 14.60
CA SER A 348 -4.87 -11.61 15.80
C SER A 348 -3.38 -12.01 15.67
N GLY A 349 -2.81 -11.80 14.49
CA GLY A 349 -1.40 -12.12 14.17
C GLY A 349 -1.18 -13.56 13.70
N GLU A 350 -2.25 -14.30 13.42
CA GLU A 350 -2.19 -15.62 12.81
C GLU A 350 -2.02 -15.53 11.29
N THR A 351 -1.93 -16.67 10.64
CA THR A 351 -1.73 -16.75 9.20
C THR A 351 -2.84 -17.54 8.53
N VAL A 352 -3.10 -17.21 7.26
CA VAL A 352 -4.06 -17.95 6.42
C VAL A 352 -3.35 -18.54 5.20
N ILE A 353 -3.81 -19.71 4.74
CA ILE A 353 -3.28 -20.34 3.53
C ILE A 353 -4.26 -20.08 2.39
N LYS A 354 -3.78 -19.40 1.33
CA LYS A 354 -4.59 -19.03 0.16
C LYS A 354 -3.91 -19.41 -1.14
N GLU A 355 -4.72 -19.78 -2.12
CA GLU A 355 -4.26 -19.88 -3.51
C GLU A 355 -4.18 -18.46 -4.08
N ILE A 356 -2.99 -18.09 -4.56
CA ILE A 356 -2.70 -16.75 -5.08
C ILE A 356 -2.55 -16.80 -6.59
N LYS A 357 -3.42 -16.07 -7.26
CA LYS A 357 -3.35 -15.82 -8.69
C LYS A 357 -2.57 -14.53 -8.90
N GLN A 358 -1.34 -14.65 -9.38
CA GLN A 358 -0.51 -13.47 -9.65
C GLN A 358 -0.93 -12.74 -10.93
N GLU A 359 -1.67 -13.40 -11.79
CA GLU A 359 -2.16 -12.89 -13.07
C GLU A 359 -3.68 -12.76 -13.00
N LEU A 360 -4.17 -11.54 -12.71
CA LEU A 360 -5.58 -11.21 -12.69
C LEU A 360 -5.84 -10.00 -13.58
N THR A 361 -6.93 -10.04 -14.34
CA THR A 361 -7.45 -8.86 -15.02
C THR A 361 -8.34 -8.04 -14.08
N TYR A 362 -8.47 -6.73 -14.33
CA TYR A 362 -9.38 -5.91 -13.52
C TYR A 362 -10.82 -6.43 -13.56
N ASN A 363 -11.27 -6.97 -14.69
CA ASN A 363 -12.60 -7.58 -14.82
C ASN A 363 -12.79 -8.85 -13.97
N GLU A 364 -11.70 -9.47 -13.51
CA GLU A 364 -11.76 -10.65 -12.63
C GLU A 364 -11.69 -10.30 -11.15
N LEU A 365 -11.24 -9.09 -10.80
CA LEU A 365 -11.01 -8.68 -9.43
C LEU A 365 -12.23 -8.92 -8.53
N ASP A 366 -13.41 -8.57 -9.02
CA ASP A 366 -14.64 -8.63 -8.26
C ASP A 366 -15.44 -9.93 -8.42
N LYS A 367 -14.95 -10.88 -9.25
CA LYS A 367 -15.69 -12.10 -9.54
C LYS A 367 -15.70 -13.11 -8.39
N SER A 368 -14.70 -13.10 -7.54
CA SER A 368 -14.62 -14.00 -6.39
C SER A 368 -13.82 -13.41 -5.23
N ILE A 369 -14.08 -13.93 -4.03
CA ILE A 369 -13.32 -13.57 -2.82
C ILE A 369 -11.84 -14.04 -2.91
N GLU A 370 -11.57 -15.14 -3.62
CA GLU A 370 -10.22 -15.66 -3.83
C GLU A 370 -9.36 -14.69 -4.65
N ASN A 371 -9.97 -13.99 -5.61
CA ASN A 371 -9.28 -12.98 -6.39
C ASN A 371 -8.92 -11.76 -5.52
N LEU A 372 -9.81 -11.37 -4.61
CA LEU A 372 -9.53 -10.28 -3.66
C LEU A 372 -8.36 -10.60 -2.72
N TRP A 373 -8.23 -11.86 -2.26
CA TRP A 373 -7.04 -12.31 -1.53
C TRP A 373 -5.75 -12.08 -2.32
N SER A 374 -5.79 -12.40 -3.62
CA SER A 374 -4.64 -12.21 -4.51
C SER A 374 -4.27 -10.74 -4.67
N ILE A 375 -5.26 -9.84 -4.72
CA ILE A 375 -5.03 -8.41 -4.83
C ILE A 375 -4.48 -7.84 -3.52
N LEU A 376 -5.05 -8.19 -2.37
CA LEU A 376 -4.53 -7.76 -1.08
C LEU A 376 -3.06 -8.14 -0.91
N PHE A 377 -2.68 -9.32 -1.40
CA PHE A 377 -1.29 -9.76 -1.40
C PHE A 377 -0.42 -8.93 -2.36
N THR A 378 -0.83 -8.77 -3.62
CA THR A 378 0.00 -8.09 -4.63
C THR A 378 0.10 -6.58 -4.41
N THR A 379 -0.90 -5.98 -3.78
CA THR A 379 -0.91 -4.54 -3.43
C THR A 379 -0.25 -4.22 -2.08
N GLY A 380 0.12 -5.24 -1.28
CA GLY A 380 0.88 -5.06 -0.05
C GLY A 380 0.07 -4.98 1.24
N TYR A 381 -1.25 -5.22 1.19
CA TYR A 381 -2.04 -5.36 2.43
C TYR A 381 -1.76 -6.68 3.16
N LEU A 382 -1.31 -7.69 2.41
CA LEU A 382 -0.84 -8.96 2.94
C LEU A 382 0.57 -9.24 2.44
N THR A 383 1.28 -10.05 3.21
CA THR A 383 2.63 -10.54 2.86
C THR A 383 2.70 -12.05 2.95
N GLN A 384 3.63 -12.67 2.22
CA GLN A 384 3.91 -14.10 2.37
C GLN A 384 4.79 -14.35 3.60
N ARG A 385 4.52 -15.46 4.30
CA ARG A 385 5.43 -16.00 5.33
C ARG A 385 6.10 -17.28 4.86
N GLU A 386 5.38 -18.06 4.05
CA GLU A 386 5.85 -19.35 3.56
C GLU A 386 5.18 -19.67 2.21
N ARG A 387 5.92 -20.31 1.33
CA ARG A 387 5.39 -20.88 0.09
C ARG A 387 5.07 -22.35 0.33
N ILE A 388 3.80 -22.73 0.29
CA ILE A 388 3.35 -24.11 0.54
C ILE A 388 3.52 -24.95 -0.72
N ASP A 389 3.10 -24.42 -1.88
CA ASP A 389 3.26 -25.08 -3.19
C ASP A 389 3.39 -24.03 -4.30
N SER A 390 3.20 -24.44 -5.56
CA SER A 390 3.32 -23.55 -6.73
C SER A 390 2.30 -22.40 -6.73
N ARG A 391 1.16 -22.56 -6.05
CA ARG A 391 0.04 -21.61 -6.06
C ARG A 391 -0.36 -21.11 -4.68
N LYS A 392 -0.11 -21.91 -3.62
CA LYS A 392 -0.56 -21.62 -2.26
C LYS A 392 0.53 -20.97 -1.44
N LEU A 393 0.17 -19.86 -0.83
CA LEU A 393 1.02 -19.12 0.08
C LEU A 393 0.36 -19.06 1.47
N ARG A 394 1.19 -19.06 2.50
CA ARG A 394 0.82 -18.70 3.86
C ARG A 394 0.96 -17.19 3.98
N LEU A 395 -0.16 -16.51 4.18
CA LEU A 395 -0.25 -15.06 4.23
C LEU A 395 -0.42 -14.56 5.66
N ALA A 396 0.09 -13.35 5.90
CA ALA A 396 -0.08 -12.59 7.14
C ALA A 396 -0.28 -11.10 6.83
N ILE A 397 -0.79 -10.36 7.78
CA ILE A 397 -0.65 -8.90 7.81
C ILE A 397 0.83 -8.59 8.06
N PRO A 398 1.46 -7.68 7.27
CA PRO A 398 2.89 -7.44 7.37
C PRO A 398 3.30 -6.85 8.72
N ASN A 399 2.62 -5.82 9.20
CA ASN A 399 3.04 -4.99 10.31
C ASN A 399 1.85 -4.33 11.03
N ARG A 400 2.15 -3.52 12.05
CA ARG A 400 1.14 -2.86 12.88
C ARG A 400 0.38 -1.79 12.11
N GLU A 401 1.02 -1.02 11.25
CA GLU A 401 0.36 0.00 10.42
C GLU A 401 -0.80 -0.60 9.59
N ILE A 402 -0.52 -1.68 8.86
CA ILE A 402 -1.54 -2.36 8.05
C ILE A 402 -2.59 -3.04 8.91
N LYS A 403 -2.22 -3.54 10.09
CA LYS A 403 -3.18 -4.10 11.03
C LYS A 403 -4.18 -3.05 11.51
N GLU A 404 -3.71 -1.88 11.91
CA GLU A 404 -4.59 -0.77 12.34
C GLU A 404 -5.51 -0.30 11.22
N LEU A 405 -5.04 -0.35 9.96
CA LEU A 405 -5.87 -0.07 8.80
C LEU A 405 -7.01 -1.09 8.63
N PHE A 406 -6.75 -2.39 8.77
CA PHE A 406 -7.81 -3.40 8.74
C PHE A 406 -8.82 -3.20 9.87
N GLU A 407 -8.35 -2.92 11.07
CA GLU A 407 -9.21 -2.63 12.23
C GLU A 407 -10.09 -1.39 12.00
N LEU A 408 -9.54 -0.33 11.40
CA LEU A 408 -10.28 0.88 11.03
C LEU A 408 -11.37 0.58 9.99
N GLN A 409 -11.02 -0.14 8.92
CA GLN A 409 -11.97 -0.46 7.84
C GLN A 409 -13.11 -1.37 8.31
N ILE A 410 -12.82 -2.30 9.23
CA ILE A 410 -13.85 -3.12 9.86
C ILE A 410 -14.78 -2.25 10.71
N ARG A 411 -14.23 -1.29 11.46
CA ARG A 411 -15.01 -0.35 12.26
C ARG A 411 -15.96 0.48 11.40
N GLU A 412 -15.45 1.05 10.31
CA GLU A 412 -16.25 1.82 9.33
C GLU A 412 -17.38 0.97 8.74
N TRP A 413 -17.06 -0.26 8.33
CA TRP A 413 -18.06 -1.20 7.81
C TRP A 413 -19.16 -1.52 8.84
N PHE A 414 -18.78 -1.72 10.11
CA PHE A 414 -19.77 -1.94 11.19
C PHE A 414 -20.65 -0.72 11.41
N GLN A 415 -20.09 0.49 11.35
CA GLN A 415 -20.86 1.74 11.47
C GLN A 415 -21.88 1.87 10.33
N GLU A 416 -21.49 1.60 9.08
CA GLU A 416 -22.39 1.63 7.94
C GLU A 416 -23.53 0.61 8.09
N LYS A 417 -23.21 -0.63 8.44
CA LYS A 417 -24.21 -1.70 8.60
C LYS A 417 -25.13 -1.48 9.80
N SER A 418 -24.64 -0.91 10.88
CA SER A 418 -25.45 -0.61 12.07
C SER A 418 -26.35 0.60 11.86
N SER A 419 -26.01 1.52 10.97
CA SER A 419 -26.83 2.70 10.65
C SER A 419 -28.16 2.33 9.96
N GLU A 420 -28.27 1.12 9.40
CA GLU A 420 -29.54 0.60 8.86
C GLU A 420 -30.62 0.38 9.98
N ASP A 421 -30.22 0.26 11.27
CA ASP A 421 -31.12 0.17 12.44
C ASP A 421 -30.74 1.18 13.54
N VAL A 422 -30.73 2.47 13.18
CA VAL A 422 -30.28 3.59 14.02
C VAL A 422 -30.91 3.57 15.42
N LYS A 423 -32.21 3.30 15.53
CA LYS A 423 -32.91 3.30 16.85
C LYS A 423 -32.40 2.22 17.80
N LYS A 424 -32.01 1.07 17.24
CA LYS A 424 -31.50 -0.04 18.04
C LYS A 424 -30.07 0.22 18.50
N LEU A 425 -29.28 0.84 17.61
CA LEU A 425 -27.91 1.25 17.92
C LEU A 425 -27.88 2.37 18.97
N ASP A 426 -28.72 3.41 18.82
CA ASP A 426 -28.86 4.48 19.81
C ASP A 426 -29.22 3.89 21.17
N LYS A 427 -30.16 2.93 21.22
CA LYS A 427 -30.57 2.27 22.48
C LYS A 427 -29.41 1.49 23.12
N LEU A 428 -28.61 0.79 22.32
CA LEU A 428 -27.40 0.09 22.80
C LEU A 428 -26.38 1.09 23.39
N CYS A 429 -26.08 2.16 22.64
CA CYS A 429 -25.11 3.16 23.09
C CYS A 429 -25.56 3.83 24.38
N MET A 430 -26.80 4.28 24.46
CA MET A 430 -27.34 4.96 25.65
C MET A 430 -27.39 4.06 26.89
N ALA A 431 -27.50 2.76 26.73
CA ALA A 431 -27.48 1.81 27.84
C ALA A 431 -26.16 1.83 28.66
N PHE A 432 -25.03 2.24 28.01
CA PHE A 432 -23.73 2.33 28.71
C PHE A 432 -23.67 3.43 29.77
N PRO A 433 -23.98 4.71 29.46
CA PRO A 433 -24.01 5.73 30.50
C PRO A 433 -25.15 5.54 31.53
N ASP A 434 -26.23 4.86 31.12
CA ASP A 434 -27.38 4.61 32.00
C ASP A 434 -27.16 3.46 33.00
N GLY A 435 -26.06 2.70 32.83
CA GLY A 435 -25.79 1.57 33.75
C GLY A 435 -26.64 0.32 33.46
N ASP A 436 -27.27 0.21 32.29
CA ASP A 436 -28.18 -0.87 31.93
C ASP A 436 -27.44 -2.05 31.29
N ALA A 437 -26.80 -2.87 32.13
CA ALA A 437 -26.04 -4.03 31.68
C ALA A 437 -26.90 -5.09 30.96
N GLU A 438 -28.19 -5.19 31.27
CA GLU A 438 -29.11 -6.15 30.67
C GLU A 438 -29.40 -5.74 29.20
N THR A 439 -29.73 -4.48 28.96
CA THR A 439 -29.94 -3.95 27.60
C THR A 439 -28.65 -4.05 26.76
N ILE A 440 -27.47 -3.77 27.36
CA ILE A 440 -26.18 -3.94 26.65
C ILE A 440 -25.98 -5.39 26.25
N GLU A 441 -26.16 -6.34 27.19
CA GLU A 441 -26.00 -7.77 26.94
C GLU A 441 -26.94 -8.25 25.82
N ASP A 442 -28.22 -7.92 25.91
CA ASP A 442 -29.25 -8.34 24.95
C ASP A 442 -28.98 -7.79 23.52
N LEU A 443 -28.77 -6.49 23.42
CA LEU A 443 -28.59 -5.86 22.14
C LEU A 443 -27.21 -6.19 21.50
N PHE A 444 -26.17 -6.29 22.32
CA PHE A 444 -24.86 -6.69 21.82
C PHE A 444 -24.86 -8.16 21.39
N ASN A 445 -25.53 -9.06 22.12
CA ASN A 445 -25.75 -10.44 21.68
C ASN A 445 -26.49 -10.51 20.34
N ASP A 446 -27.49 -9.67 20.14
CA ASP A 446 -28.24 -9.62 18.90
C ASP A 446 -27.35 -9.15 17.72
N TYR A 447 -26.51 -8.14 17.93
CA TYR A 447 -25.49 -7.73 16.97
C TYR A 447 -24.48 -8.86 16.68
N LEU A 448 -23.98 -9.51 17.72
CA LEU A 448 -23.05 -10.63 17.57
C LEU A 448 -23.71 -11.81 16.82
N TRP A 449 -25.00 -12.09 17.12
CA TRP A 449 -25.74 -13.18 16.46
C TRP A 449 -25.92 -12.94 14.97
N ASN A 450 -26.24 -11.72 14.57
CA ASN A 450 -26.48 -11.34 13.18
C ASN A 450 -25.19 -11.12 12.39
N THR A 451 -24.09 -10.83 13.07
CA THR A 451 -22.85 -10.37 12.44
C THR A 451 -21.71 -11.39 12.50
N ILE A 452 -21.66 -12.26 13.53
CA ILE A 452 -20.57 -13.19 13.77
C ILE A 452 -20.94 -14.65 13.41
N SER A 453 -19.93 -15.41 13.05
CA SER A 453 -20.02 -16.82 12.70
C SER A 453 -19.62 -17.76 13.85
N ILE A 454 -20.32 -18.91 13.98
CA ILE A 454 -20.10 -19.92 15.04
C ILE A 454 -18.72 -20.61 14.97
N ARG A 455 -18.02 -20.54 13.83
CA ARG A 455 -16.69 -21.15 13.65
C ARG A 455 -15.52 -20.28 14.16
N ASP A 456 -15.81 -19.07 14.64
CA ASP A 456 -14.85 -18.07 15.13
C ASP A 456 -14.09 -18.51 16.38
N THR A 457 -14.27 -19.73 16.84
CA THR A 457 -13.92 -20.13 18.20
C THR A 457 -12.83 -21.17 18.31
N ALA A 458 -12.16 -21.55 17.22
CA ALA A 458 -11.24 -22.70 17.24
C ALA A 458 -9.77 -22.40 17.61
N VAL A 459 -9.35 -21.12 17.76
CA VAL A 459 -7.93 -20.79 17.99
C VAL A 459 -7.70 -20.04 19.30
N LYS A 460 -6.81 -20.59 20.13
CA LYS A 460 -6.38 -20.02 21.41
C LYS A 460 -5.42 -18.85 21.21
N GLY A 461 -5.80 -17.65 21.62
CA GLY A 461 -4.91 -16.51 21.79
C GLY A 461 -5.42 -15.21 21.16
N ARG A 462 -5.88 -14.25 21.96
CA ARG A 462 -6.24 -12.85 21.62
C ARG A 462 -7.51 -12.64 20.79
N LYS A 463 -8.57 -13.36 21.09
CA LYS A 463 -9.91 -13.10 20.54
C LYS A 463 -10.60 -11.85 21.16
N GLU A 464 -10.03 -11.30 22.20
CA GLU A 464 -10.49 -10.07 22.85
C GLU A 464 -10.51 -8.89 21.86
N ASN A 465 -9.47 -8.75 21.04
CA ASN A 465 -9.31 -7.62 20.11
C ASN A 465 -10.42 -7.52 19.06
N PHE A 466 -11.00 -8.65 18.64
CA PHE A 466 -12.10 -8.65 17.68
C PHE A 466 -13.37 -8.06 18.30
N TYR A 467 -13.83 -8.58 19.45
CA TYR A 467 -15.01 -8.08 20.13
C TYR A 467 -14.84 -6.63 20.60
N HIS A 468 -13.61 -6.29 21.00
CA HIS A 468 -13.21 -4.93 21.30
C HIS A 468 -13.40 -4.01 20.09
N GLY A 469 -12.92 -4.38 18.91
CA GLY A 469 -13.08 -3.62 17.66
C GLY A 469 -14.55 -3.46 17.26
N VAL A 470 -15.35 -4.53 17.39
CA VAL A 470 -16.80 -4.49 17.14
C VAL A 470 -17.49 -3.48 18.07
N LEU A 471 -17.29 -3.62 19.38
CA LEU A 471 -17.94 -2.75 20.37
C LEU A 471 -17.49 -1.29 20.22
N LEU A 472 -16.21 -1.06 19.98
CA LEU A 472 -15.65 0.26 19.71
C LEU A 472 -16.29 0.91 18.47
N GLY A 473 -16.52 0.14 17.41
CA GLY A 473 -17.21 0.60 16.20
C GLY A 473 -18.66 1.02 16.47
N LEU A 474 -19.40 0.22 17.25
CA LEU A 474 -20.76 0.54 17.63
C LEU A 474 -20.84 1.82 18.49
N LEU A 475 -19.96 1.97 19.47
CA LEU A 475 -19.92 3.14 20.36
C LEU A 475 -19.47 4.43 19.67
N SER A 476 -18.65 4.32 18.63
CA SER A 476 -18.21 5.48 17.83
C SER A 476 -19.32 6.09 16.96
N HIS A 477 -20.53 5.50 16.95
CA HIS A 477 -21.72 6.06 16.32
C HIS A 477 -22.17 7.37 16.98
N MET A 478 -21.90 7.54 18.25
CA MET A 478 -22.32 8.71 19.02
C MET A 478 -21.36 9.90 18.78
N GLU A 479 -21.72 10.80 17.87
CA GLU A 479 -20.87 11.92 17.44
C GLU A 479 -20.42 12.86 18.58
N ASN A 480 -21.19 12.97 19.64
CA ASN A 480 -20.92 13.85 20.78
C ASN A 480 -20.10 13.17 21.89
N TRP A 481 -19.71 11.91 21.74
CA TRP A 481 -18.94 11.18 22.73
C TRP A 481 -17.46 11.15 22.35
N ALA A 482 -16.58 11.22 23.36
CA ALA A 482 -15.19 10.90 23.15
C ALA A 482 -14.97 9.41 23.47
N VAL A 483 -14.58 8.64 22.45
CA VAL A 483 -14.39 7.19 22.54
C VAL A 483 -12.90 6.89 22.34
N TRP A 484 -12.28 6.30 23.35
CA TRP A 484 -10.85 5.99 23.36
C TRP A 484 -10.64 4.48 23.43
N SER A 485 -9.66 3.99 22.67
CA SER A 485 -9.30 2.58 22.59
C SER A 485 -7.84 2.38 23.01
N ASN A 486 -7.57 1.35 23.81
CA ASN A 486 -6.24 0.98 24.27
C ASN A 486 -5.43 2.17 24.83
N ILE A 487 -6.10 3.00 25.63
CA ILE A 487 -5.51 4.23 26.14
C ILE A 487 -4.83 3.99 27.48
N GLU A 488 -3.69 4.63 27.70
CA GLU A 488 -3.01 4.64 28.99
C GLU A 488 -3.88 5.38 30.01
N SER A 489 -4.29 4.68 31.06
CA SER A 489 -5.09 5.22 32.15
C SER A 489 -4.74 4.52 33.46
N GLY A 490 -4.45 5.28 34.49
CA GLY A 490 -3.98 4.74 35.77
C GLY A 490 -2.64 4.00 35.63
N GLU A 491 -2.60 2.74 36.07
CA GLU A 491 -1.39 1.90 36.04
C GLU A 491 -1.41 0.86 34.87
N GLY A 492 -2.01 1.21 33.71
CA GLY A 492 -2.06 0.29 32.57
C GLY A 492 -2.87 0.84 31.39
N TYR A 493 -3.17 -0.05 30.45
CA TYR A 493 -3.98 0.28 29.27
C TYR A 493 -5.39 -0.26 29.46
N CYS A 494 -6.39 0.62 29.27
CA CYS A 494 -7.81 0.30 29.29
C CYS A 494 -8.29 -0.04 27.88
N ASP A 495 -9.11 -1.08 27.73
CA ASP A 495 -9.63 -1.49 26.42
C ASP A 495 -10.46 -0.38 25.77
N ILE A 496 -11.54 0.07 26.43
CA ILE A 496 -12.38 1.17 25.93
C ILE A 496 -12.71 2.14 27.07
N LEU A 497 -12.59 3.43 26.77
CA LEU A 497 -12.92 4.51 27.69
C LEU A 497 -13.84 5.50 26.97
N LEU A 498 -14.96 5.88 27.60
CA LEU A 498 -15.94 6.80 27.04
C LEU A 498 -16.08 8.03 27.93
N GLU A 499 -16.21 9.18 27.30
CA GLU A 499 -16.67 10.42 27.93
C GLU A 499 -17.99 10.83 27.30
N VAL A 500 -19.03 10.94 28.14
CA VAL A 500 -20.35 11.41 27.76
C VAL A 500 -20.55 12.80 28.36
N PRO A 501 -20.22 13.88 27.65
CA PRO A 501 -20.16 15.24 28.18
C PRO A 501 -21.52 15.76 28.69
N GLU A 502 -22.60 15.36 28.01
CA GLU A 502 -23.97 15.87 28.32
C GLU A 502 -24.37 15.61 29.76
N ASN A 503 -24.08 14.39 30.25
CA ASN A 503 -24.45 13.96 31.60
C ASN A 503 -23.23 13.91 32.54
N ARG A 504 -22.03 14.26 32.04
CA ARG A 504 -20.76 14.10 32.75
C ARG A 504 -20.54 12.68 33.29
N VAL A 505 -20.88 11.70 32.44
CA VAL A 505 -20.69 10.29 32.75
C VAL A 505 -19.45 9.79 32.03
N GLY A 506 -18.58 9.13 32.78
CA GLY A 506 -17.46 8.39 32.21
C GLY A 506 -17.77 6.89 32.24
N VAL A 507 -17.39 6.16 31.19
CA VAL A 507 -17.56 4.71 31.16
C VAL A 507 -16.22 4.04 30.92
N VAL A 508 -15.92 3.02 31.72
CA VAL A 508 -14.72 2.18 31.57
C VAL A 508 -15.16 0.77 31.20
N ILE A 509 -14.65 0.24 30.11
CA ILE A 509 -14.98 -1.11 29.65
C ILE A 509 -13.69 -1.92 29.52
N GLU A 510 -13.66 -3.06 30.17
CA GLU A 510 -12.62 -4.08 30.03
C GLU A 510 -13.26 -5.35 29.47
N MET A 511 -12.66 -5.87 28.39
CA MET A 511 -13.19 -7.02 27.66
C MET A 511 -12.32 -8.27 27.91
N LYS A 512 -12.96 -9.44 27.94
CA LYS A 512 -12.29 -10.73 28.07
C LYS A 512 -12.88 -11.74 27.11
N TYR A 513 -12.03 -12.61 26.60
CA TYR A 513 -12.46 -13.80 25.87
C TYR A 513 -12.47 -15.01 26.82
N ALA A 514 -13.64 -15.61 27.03
CA ALA A 514 -13.77 -16.75 27.95
C ALA A 514 -14.81 -17.74 27.43
N GLN A 515 -14.62 -19.05 27.70
CA GLN A 515 -15.61 -20.07 27.38
C GLN A 515 -16.92 -19.82 28.13
N GLU A 516 -18.02 -20.32 27.58
CA GLU A 516 -19.39 -20.01 28.01
C GLU A 516 -19.62 -20.24 29.54
N ASP A 517 -19.05 -21.31 30.08
CA ASP A 517 -19.08 -21.66 31.49
C ASP A 517 -18.24 -20.74 32.41
N ARG A 518 -17.36 -19.92 31.83
CA ARG A 518 -16.42 -19.02 32.52
C ARG A 518 -16.70 -17.53 32.30
N MET A 519 -17.65 -17.17 31.45
CA MET A 519 -17.92 -15.75 31.13
C MET A 519 -18.24 -14.90 32.37
N GLU A 520 -19.03 -15.43 33.29
CA GLU A 520 -19.33 -14.75 34.55
C GLU A 520 -18.08 -14.45 35.41
N ALA A 521 -17.16 -15.40 35.47
CA ALA A 521 -15.90 -15.24 36.18
C ALA A 521 -14.98 -14.24 35.46
N ALA A 522 -14.94 -14.28 34.14
CA ALA A 522 -14.16 -13.36 33.31
C ALA A 522 -14.66 -11.91 33.41
N CYS A 523 -15.97 -11.67 33.41
CA CYS A 523 -16.51 -10.34 33.70
C CYS A 523 -16.09 -9.82 35.08
N THR A 524 -16.08 -10.69 36.09
CA THR A 524 -15.65 -10.33 37.44
C THR A 524 -14.14 -10.03 37.48
N GLU A 525 -13.33 -10.76 36.72
CA GLU A 525 -11.89 -10.51 36.55
C GLU A 525 -11.64 -9.16 35.88
N ALA A 526 -12.35 -8.87 34.78
CA ALA A 526 -12.31 -7.60 34.10
C ALA A 526 -12.60 -6.41 35.04
N LEU A 527 -13.66 -6.49 35.83
CA LEU A 527 -13.99 -5.46 36.81
C LEU A 527 -12.89 -5.29 37.87
N LYS A 528 -12.30 -6.39 38.36
CA LYS A 528 -11.16 -6.31 39.29
C LYS A 528 -9.95 -5.65 38.66
N GLN A 529 -9.69 -5.90 37.38
CA GLN A 529 -8.60 -5.27 36.64
C GLN A 529 -8.79 -3.76 36.53
N ILE A 530 -10.02 -3.29 36.24
CA ILE A 530 -10.37 -1.86 36.21
C ILE A 530 -10.07 -1.19 37.57
N GLU A 531 -10.48 -1.84 38.68
CA GLU A 531 -10.25 -1.32 40.04
C GLU A 531 -8.76 -1.30 40.39
N GLN A 532 -8.04 -2.42 40.19
CA GLN A 532 -6.64 -2.56 40.56
C GLN A 532 -5.72 -1.63 39.75
N ARG A 533 -6.03 -1.39 38.48
CA ARG A 533 -5.26 -0.52 37.60
C ARG A 533 -5.73 0.93 37.61
N GLN A 534 -6.78 1.26 38.35
CA GLN A 534 -7.33 2.61 38.49
C GLN A 534 -7.68 3.28 37.14
N TYR A 535 -8.24 2.52 36.20
CA TYR A 535 -8.56 3.03 34.85
C TYR A 535 -9.54 4.21 34.84
N ALA A 536 -10.33 4.41 35.91
CA ALA A 536 -11.21 5.55 36.09
C ALA A 536 -10.48 6.88 36.40
N ALA A 537 -9.18 6.86 36.72
CA ALA A 537 -8.44 8.05 37.17
C ALA A 537 -8.45 9.17 36.14
N ARG A 538 -8.28 8.85 34.88
CA ARG A 538 -8.31 9.81 33.77
C ARG A 538 -9.65 10.50 33.63
N LEU A 539 -10.76 9.74 33.60
CA LEU A 539 -12.11 10.28 33.49
C LEU A 539 -12.44 11.25 34.65
N LYS A 540 -11.93 10.95 35.85
CA LYS A 540 -12.07 11.86 36.99
C LYS A 540 -11.30 13.16 36.79
N SER A 541 -10.09 13.09 36.22
CA SER A 541 -9.28 14.28 35.89
C SER A 541 -9.93 15.14 34.81
N ASP A 542 -10.61 14.50 33.84
CA ASP A 542 -11.29 15.16 32.75
C ASP A 542 -12.70 15.68 33.14
N GLY A 543 -13.07 15.57 34.42
CA GLY A 543 -14.24 16.22 35.00
C GLY A 543 -15.54 15.40 34.93
N MET A 544 -15.45 14.11 34.66
CA MET A 544 -16.60 13.20 34.75
C MET A 544 -16.97 12.99 36.20
N LYS A 545 -18.29 13.13 36.52
CA LYS A 545 -18.80 13.04 37.87
C LYS A 545 -19.21 11.63 38.25
N ASN A 546 -19.86 10.94 37.34
CA ASN A 546 -20.34 9.58 37.51
C ASN A 546 -19.50 8.66 36.65
N ILE A 547 -18.98 7.58 37.20
CA ILE A 547 -18.17 6.62 36.43
C ILE A 547 -18.79 5.25 36.53
N VAL A 548 -19.09 4.68 35.37
CA VAL A 548 -19.67 3.34 35.25
C VAL A 548 -18.61 2.39 34.71
N ASN A 549 -18.39 1.27 35.38
CA ASN A 549 -17.40 0.28 35.02
C ASN A 549 -18.09 -0.99 34.50
N TYR A 550 -17.66 -1.48 33.33
CA TYR A 550 -18.17 -2.72 32.75
C TYR A 550 -17.06 -3.75 32.59
N GLY A 551 -17.34 -4.98 33.01
CA GLY A 551 -16.60 -6.16 32.61
C GLY A 551 -17.42 -6.95 31.58
N ILE A 552 -16.92 -7.08 30.39
CA ILE A 552 -17.61 -7.77 29.27
C ILE A 552 -16.79 -9.01 28.88
N ALA A 553 -17.45 -10.18 28.90
CA ALA A 553 -16.85 -11.41 28.44
C ALA A 553 -17.57 -11.90 27.18
N CYS A 554 -16.80 -12.25 26.13
CA CYS A 554 -17.35 -12.73 24.88
C CYS A 554 -16.91 -14.16 24.57
N TYR A 555 -17.81 -14.92 23.98
CA TYR A 555 -17.55 -16.26 23.47
C TYR A 555 -18.47 -16.58 22.30
N ARG A 556 -17.89 -16.83 21.13
CA ARG A 556 -18.69 -17.10 19.92
C ARG A 556 -19.64 -15.92 19.63
N LYS A 557 -20.95 -16.20 19.57
CA LYS A 557 -22.01 -15.23 19.32
C LYS A 557 -22.66 -14.70 20.61
N HIS A 558 -22.02 -14.92 21.74
CA HIS A 558 -22.55 -14.56 23.04
C HIS A 558 -21.59 -13.66 23.79
N CYS A 559 -22.14 -12.68 24.46
CA CYS A 559 -21.44 -11.93 25.47
C CYS A 559 -22.20 -12.01 26.80
N LYS A 560 -21.48 -11.74 27.89
CA LYS A 560 -21.99 -11.52 29.21
C LYS A 560 -21.47 -10.17 29.69
N VAL A 561 -22.36 -9.38 30.32
CA VAL A 561 -22.03 -8.04 30.76
C VAL A 561 -22.25 -7.95 32.26
N LYS A 562 -21.28 -7.40 32.99
CA LYS A 562 -21.42 -7.06 34.40
C LYS A 562 -21.03 -5.62 34.64
N ILE A 563 -21.83 -4.97 35.49
CA ILE A 563 -21.54 -3.63 35.99
C ILE A 563 -20.77 -3.72 37.29
N GLY A 564 -19.75 -2.87 37.46
CA GLY A 564 -19.04 -2.71 38.73
C GLY A 564 -19.91 -1.96 39.75
N LYS A 565 -19.71 -2.24 41.03
CA LYS A 565 -20.37 -1.47 42.09
C LYS A 565 -19.87 -0.03 42.04
N GLU A 566 -20.78 0.94 42.13
CA GLU A 566 -20.42 2.34 42.36
C GLU A 566 -19.51 2.43 43.59
N ASN A 567 -18.27 2.86 43.43
CA ASN A 567 -17.46 3.36 44.53
C ASN A 567 -17.90 4.82 44.77
N SER A 568 -18.76 5.00 45.73
CA SER A 568 -19.19 6.30 46.26
C SER A 568 -18.03 7.14 46.81
#